data_25d9a5bad6df9a4725d014d502f15f4b
#
_entry.id   25d9a5bad6df9a4725d014d502f15f4b
#
_cell.length_a   1.000
_cell.length_b   1.000
_cell.length_c   1.000
_cell.angle_alpha   90.00
_cell.angle_beta   90.00
_cell.angle_gamma   90.00
#
_symmetry.space_group_name_H-M   'P 1'
#
loop_
_entity.id
_entity.type
_entity.pdbx_description
1 polymer ?
#
loop_
_entity_poly.entity_id
_entity_poly.type
_entity_poly.pdbx_seq_one_letter_code
_entity_poly.pdbx_strand_id
1 'polypeptide(L)'
;GTVTTPIVGGNFKPTYIYPFTDFKAERTKSYEFGLSLRLFSKFNAEVTYYKSNTINQTFTADLSISSGYSKAYIQSGNVRNEGIEMALGYSDKWNGFAWDSHLTLSWNKNKIIKLTEGSINPMTGEPITKDNYDMGQLGNLDARVKLYKGGSIGDVYATHRIKRDGNGNVF
;
A
#
# COMPACT_ATOMS: atom_id res chain seq x y z
N GLY A 1 -21.87 -18.40 18.13
CA GLY A 1 -21.91 -17.09 18.80
C GLY A 1 -23.10 -16.31 18.31
N THR A 2 -23.97 -15.88 19.22
CA THR A 2 -25.15 -15.07 18.92
C THR A 2 -24.69 -13.67 18.55
N VAL A 3 -25.01 -13.25 17.34
CA VAL A 3 -24.68 -11.93 16.84
C VAL A 3 -25.85 -11.01 17.12
N THR A 4 -25.67 -10.08 18.06
CA THR A 4 -26.68 -9.05 18.37
C THR A 4 -26.40 -7.79 17.56
N THR A 5 -27.33 -7.42 16.70
CA THR A 5 -27.33 -6.12 16.01
C THR A 5 -27.83 -5.03 16.94
N PRO A 6 -27.05 -4.03 17.30
CA PRO A 6 -27.59 -2.87 17.99
C PRO A 6 -28.40 -2.02 17.01
N ILE A 7 -29.72 -1.91 17.25
CA ILE A 7 -30.59 -0.95 16.59
C ILE A 7 -30.48 0.36 17.35
N VAL A 8 -29.77 1.33 16.81
CA VAL A 8 -29.70 2.68 17.38
C VAL A 8 -30.40 3.64 16.44
N GLY A 9 -31.53 4.21 16.89
CA GLY A 9 -32.22 5.29 16.18
C GLY A 9 -32.86 4.89 14.84
N GLY A 10 -33.37 3.65 14.71
CA GLY A 10 -34.11 3.20 13.51
C GLY A 10 -33.26 3.01 12.25
N ASN A 11 -31.95 3.26 12.30
CA ASN A 11 -31.03 2.99 11.21
C ASN A 11 -30.28 1.68 11.44
N PHE A 12 -30.46 0.74 10.53
CA PHE A 12 -29.69 -0.49 10.50
C PHE A 12 -28.23 -0.15 10.15
N LYS A 13 -27.30 -0.31 11.12
CA LYS A 13 -25.85 -0.24 10.88
C LYS A 13 -25.29 -1.65 10.96
N PRO A 14 -25.05 -2.32 9.85
CA PRO A 14 -24.38 -3.60 9.86
C PRO A 14 -22.93 -3.41 10.33
N THR A 15 -22.59 -4.04 11.44
CA THR A 15 -21.24 -3.98 12.05
C THR A 15 -20.44 -5.24 11.75
N TYR A 16 -20.92 -6.10 10.86
CA TYR A 16 -20.38 -7.44 10.68
C TYR A 16 -19.44 -7.51 9.51
N ILE A 17 -18.32 -8.19 9.78
CA ILE A 17 -17.40 -8.64 8.74
C ILE A 17 -17.92 -9.99 8.25
N TYR A 18 -18.05 -10.13 6.94
CA TYR A 18 -18.44 -11.41 6.33
C TYR A 18 -17.43 -12.50 6.77
N PRO A 19 -17.87 -13.63 7.33
CA PRO A 19 -16.98 -14.68 7.80
C PRO A 19 -16.24 -15.29 6.61
N PHE A 20 -14.93 -15.21 6.65
CA PHE A 20 -14.06 -15.82 5.67
C PHE A 20 -13.52 -17.15 6.24
N THR A 21 -13.73 -18.25 5.54
CA THR A 21 -13.45 -19.60 6.05
C THR A 21 -12.15 -20.21 5.53
N ASP A 22 -11.60 -19.69 4.43
CA ASP A 22 -10.42 -20.27 3.75
C ASP A 22 -9.25 -19.30 3.73
N PHE A 23 -8.68 -19.03 4.91
CA PHE A 23 -7.48 -18.20 5.03
C PHE A 23 -6.23 -18.95 4.59
N LYS A 24 -5.53 -18.38 3.62
CA LYS A 24 -4.20 -18.81 3.20
C LYS A 24 -3.14 -17.97 3.90
N ALA A 25 -2.05 -18.61 4.32
CA ALA A 25 -0.93 -17.86 4.89
C ALA A 25 -0.39 -16.82 3.89
N GLU A 26 -0.23 -15.59 4.35
CA GLU A 26 0.49 -14.58 3.61
C GLU A 26 1.97 -15.02 3.50
N ARG A 27 2.54 -14.91 2.30
CA ARG A 27 3.93 -15.30 2.04
C ARG A 27 4.65 -14.17 1.34
N THR A 28 5.77 -13.77 1.91
CA THR A 28 6.69 -12.81 1.29
C THR A 28 7.96 -13.52 0.87
N LYS A 29 8.34 -13.30 -0.39
CA LYS A 29 9.67 -13.65 -0.91
C LYS A 29 10.42 -12.35 -1.16
N SER A 30 11.60 -12.22 -0.56
CA SER A 30 12.45 -11.04 -0.72
C SER A 30 13.85 -11.43 -1.14
N TYR A 31 14.45 -10.54 -1.91
CA TYR A 31 15.84 -10.55 -2.32
C TYR A 31 16.43 -9.19 -2.00
N GLU A 32 17.63 -9.22 -1.45
CA GLU A 32 18.37 -8.01 -1.11
C GLU A 32 19.83 -8.19 -1.51
N PHE A 33 20.37 -7.18 -2.17
CA PHE A 33 21.79 -7.14 -2.57
C PHE A 33 22.36 -5.81 -2.09
N GLY A 34 23.35 -5.88 -1.22
CA GLY A 34 24.06 -4.72 -0.69
C GLY A 34 25.53 -4.74 -1.10
N LEU A 35 26.07 -3.56 -1.37
CA LEU A 35 27.49 -3.33 -1.59
C LEU A 35 27.93 -2.17 -0.72
N SER A 36 28.94 -2.41 0.12
CA SER A 36 29.58 -1.39 0.95
C SER A 36 31.03 -1.22 0.51
N LEU A 37 31.43 0.01 0.23
CA LEU A 37 32.76 0.37 -0.18
C LEU A 37 33.34 1.42 0.76
N ARG A 38 34.60 1.26 1.12
CA ARG A 38 35.37 2.28 1.82
C ARG A 38 36.66 2.58 1.02
N LEU A 39 36.78 3.82 0.57
CA LEU A 39 37.88 4.25 -0.28
C LEU A 39 38.70 5.31 0.42
N PHE A 40 40.03 5.14 0.39
CA PHE A 40 41.02 6.08 0.92
C PHE A 40 40.81 6.53 2.36
N SER A 41 40.11 5.71 3.17
CA SER A 41 39.68 6.04 4.54
C SER A 41 38.86 7.33 4.68
N LYS A 42 38.43 7.93 3.58
CA LYS A 42 37.71 9.21 3.51
C LYS A 42 36.32 9.07 2.94
N PHE A 43 36.11 8.14 2.02
CA PHE A 43 34.84 7.92 1.34
C PHE A 43 34.19 6.61 1.80
N ASN A 44 32.94 6.68 2.16
CA ASN A 44 32.07 5.52 2.39
C ASN A 44 30.95 5.55 1.35
N ALA A 45 30.67 4.45 0.73
CA ALA A 45 29.55 4.31 -0.18
C ALA A 45 28.82 3.00 0.11
N GLU A 46 27.53 3.06 0.28
CA GLU A 46 26.66 1.90 0.47
C GLU A 46 25.54 2.00 -0.54
N VAL A 47 25.27 0.89 -1.22
CA VAL A 47 24.16 0.77 -2.16
C VAL A 47 23.46 -0.54 -1.87
N THR A 48 22.16 -0.47 -1.64
CA THR A 48 21.31 -1.65 -1.42
C THR A 48 20.18 -1.64 -2.43
N TYR A 49 20.02 -2.73 -3.16
CA TYR A 49 18.84 -3.03 -3.97
C TYR A 49 18.01 -4.09 -3.28
N TYR A 50 16.72 -3.86 -3.18
CA TYR A 50 15.80 -4.86 -2.64
C TYR A 50 14.58 -5.04 -3.54
N LYS A 51 14.03 -6.25 -3.48
CA LYS A 51 12.78 -6.62 -4.14
C LYS A 51 12.06 -7.63 -3.29
N SER A 52 10.82 -7.33 -2.93
CA SER A 52 9.94 -8.24 -2.21
C SER A 52 8.63 -8.43 -2.96
N ASN A 53 8.08 -9.64 -2.87
CA ASN A 53 6.80 -9.98 -3.45
C ASN A 53 5.97 -10.73 -2.42
N THR A 54 4.86 -10.12 -2.01
CA THR A 54 3.93 -10.67 -1.03
C THR A 54 2.69 -11.20 -1.73
N ILE A 55 2.39 -12.46 -1.53
CA ILE A 55 1.19 -13.15 -2.06
C ILE A 55 0.21 -13.48 -0.95
N ASN A 56 -1.06 -13.66 -1.31
CA ASN A 56 -2.18 -13.90 -0.41
C ASN A 56 -2.39 -12.75 0.59
N GLN A 57 -2.05 -11.53 0.21
CA GLN A 57 -2.26 -10.37 1.06
C GLN A 57 -3.74 -10.14 1.28
N THR A 58 -4.10 -9.89 2.54
CA THR A 58 -5.49 -9.67 2.96
C THR A 58 -5.82 -8.18 2.93
N PHE A 59 -6.90 -7.85 2.25
CA PHE A 59 -7.50 -6.53 2.24
C PHE A 59 -8.90 -6.57 2.81
N THR A 60 -9.38 -5.47 3.36
CA THR A 60 -10.78 -5.29 3.72
C THR A 60 -11.48 -4.49 2.62
N ALA A 61 -12.62 -4.93 2.17
CA ALA A 61 -13.47 -4.19 1.25
C ALA A 61 -14.81 -3.89 1.90
N ASP A 62 -15.33 -2.68 1.67
CA ASP A 62 -16.68 -2.32 2.09
C ASP A 62 -17.70 -3.04 1.21
N LEU A 63 -18.72 -3.60 1.85
CA LEU A 63 -19.84 -4.25 1.21
C LEU A 63 -21.06 -3.32 1.16
N SER A 64 -21.94 -3.59 0.23
CA SER A 64 -23.24 -2.93 0.20
C SER A 64 -24.06 -3.29 1.45
N ILE A 65 -24.74 -2.30 2.03
CA ILE A 65 -25.62 -2.49 3.21
C ILE A 65 -26.68 -3.57 2.95
N SER A 66 -27.11 -3.74 1.71
CA SER A 66 -28.06 -4.77 1.31
C SER A 66 -27.57 -6.20 1.52
N SER A 67 -26.26 -6.41 1.68
CA SER A 67 -25.69 -7.74 1.96
C SER A 67 -25.83 -8.19 3.42
N GLY A 68 -26.23 -7.29 4.32
CA GLY A 68 -26.27 -7.54 5.77
C GLY A 68 -24.89 -7.45 6.45
N TYR A 69 -23.82 -7.19 5.70
CA TYR A 69 -22.45 -7.06 6.19
C TYR A 69 -21.88 -5.70 5.82
N SER A 70 -21.00 -5.17 6.65
CA SER A 70 -20.32 -3.89 6.37
C SER A 70 -19.02 -4.08 5.60
N LYS A 71 -18.32 -5.18 5.83
CA LYS A 71 -17.01 -5.46 5.26
C LYS A 71 -16.83 -6.94 4.92
N ALA A 72 -15.97 -7.21 3.96
CA ALA A 72 -15.45 -8.55 3.71
C ALA A 72 -13.92 -8.53 3.67
N TYR A 73 -13.30 -9.63 4.07
CA TYR A 73 -11.89 -9.87 3.80
C TYR A 73 -11.72 -10.44 2.41
N ILE A 74 -10.78 -9.87 1.66
CA ILE A 74 -10.35 -10.37 0.36
C ILE A 74 -8.90 -10.78 0.49
N GLN A 75 -8.61 -12.06 0.25
CA GLN A 75 -7.29 -12.61 0.38
C GLN A 75 -6.81 -13.18 -0.96
N SER A 76 -6.28 -12.34 -1.82
CA SER A 76 -5.74 -12.79 -3.10
C SER A 76 -4.67 -11.84 -3.64
N GLY A 77 -4.37 -10.79 -2.90
CA GLY A 77 -3.42 -9.78 -3.31
C GLY A 77 -2.03 -10.33 -3.59
N ASN A 78 -1.42 -9.83 -4.64
CA ASN A 78 0.00 -9.99 -4.90
C ASN A 78 0.58 -8.59 -5.06
N VAL A 79 1.43 -8.20 -4.12
CA VAL A 79 2.01 -6.87 -4.06
C VAL A 79 3.53 -6.98 -4.13
N ARG A 80 4.11 -6.15 -4.97
CA ARG A 80 5.55 -6.05 -5.15
C ARG A 80 6.06 -4.72 -4.62
N ASN A 81 7.14 -4.79 -3.86
CA ASN A 81 7.97 -3.65 -3.50
C ASN A 81 9.36 -3.87 -4.07
N GLU A 82 9.91 -2.86 -4.70
CA GLU A 82 11.29 -2.85 -5.17
C GLU A 82 11.88 -1.46 -4.94
N GLY A 83 13.16 -1.40 -4.60
CA GLY A 83 13.79 -0.12 -4.33
C GLY A 83 15.30 -0.18 -4.32
N ILE A 84 15.87 1.02 -4.30
CA ILE A 84 17.31 1.25 -4.17
C ILE A 84 17.52 2.25 -3.05
N GLU A 85 18.44 1.93 -2.18
CA GLU A 85 18.92 2.81 -1.12
C GLU A 85 20.41 3.06 -1.32
N MET A 86 20.82 4.29 -1.15
CA MET A 86 22.22 4.72 -1.29
C MET A 86 22.57 5.60 -0.11
N ALA A 87 23.76 5.36 0.46
CA ALA A 87 24.38 6.23 1.44
C ALA A 87 25.81 6.55 0.99
N LEU A 88 26.14 7.83 0.96
CA LEU A 88 27.46 8.31 0.63
C LEU A 88 27.98 9.15 1.78
N GLY A 89 29.19 8.90 2.21
CA GLY A 89 29.87 9.67 3.26
C GLY A 89 31.24 10.13 2.81
N TYR A 90 31.60 11.33 3.17
CA TYR A 90 32.94 11.86 3.01
C TYR A 90 33.40 12.51 4.30
N SER A 91 34.59 12.15 4.77
CA SER A 91 35.20 12.69 5.98
C SER A 91 36.65 12.98 5.74
N ASP A 92 37.10 14.20 6.03
CA ASP A 92 38.48 14.59 5.92
C ASP A 92 38.89 15.63 6.97
N LYS A 93 40.20 15.76 7.20
CA LYS A 93 40.79 16.72 8.13
C LYS A 93 41.99 17.41 7.49
N TRP A 94 42.00 18.75 7.55
CA TRP A 94 43.10 19.60 7.06
C TRP A 94 43.47 20.66 8.11
N ASN A 95 44.72 20.78 8.49
CA ASN A 95 45.24 21.89 9.31
C ASN A 95 44.23 22.47 10.35
N GLY A 96 43.65 21.62 11.18
CA GLY A 96 42.68 22.05 12.20
C GLY A 96 41.24 22.22 11.73
N PHE A 97 40.93 22.03 10.44
CA PHE A 97 39.58 21.98 9.90
C PHE A 97 39.19 20.51 9.67
N ALA A 98 38.02 20.12 10.15
CA ALA A 98 37.43 18.82 9.91
C ALA A 98 36.13 18.97 9.14
N TRP A 99 35.95 18.19 8.07
CA TRP A 99 34.73 18.13 7.28
C TRP A 99 34.17 16.73 7.32
N ASP A 100 32.89 16.66 7.57
CA ASP A 100 32.12 15.43 7.50
C ASP A 100 30.79 15.70 6.78
N SER A 101 30.47 14.87 5.82
CA SER A 101 29.21 15.01 5.05
C SER A 101 28.62 13.65 4.74
N HIS A 102 27.30 13.57 4.83
CA HIS A 102 26.52 12.38 4.52
C HIS A 102 25.38 12.74 3.57
N LEU A 103 25.20 11.91 2.55
CA LEU A 103 24.09 11.99 1.62
C LEU A 103 23.39 10.62 1.60
N THR A 104 22.11 10.61 1.84
CA THR A 104 21.27 9.43 1.70
C THR A 104 20.21 9.65 0.62
N LEU A 105 20.04 8.67 -0.24
CA LEU A 105 19.04 8.65 -1.29
C LEU A 105 18.27 7.35 -1.21
N SER A 106 16.94 7.42 -1.32
CA SER A 106 16.11 6.23 -1.40
C SER A 106 15.09 6.38 -2.51
N TRP A 107 14.88 5.30 -3.23
CA TRP A 107 13.80 5.18 -4.19
C TRP A 107 13.06 3.88 -3.95
N ASN A 108 11.74 3.96 -3.85
CA ASN A 108 10.86 2.82 -3.65
C ASN A 108 9.73 2.83 -4.66
N LYS A 109 9.38 1.67 -5.18
CA LYS A 109 8.22 1.46 -6.03
C LYS A 109 7.38 0.31 -5.48
N ASN A 110 6.16 0.64 -5.08
CA ASN A 110 5.13 -0.33 -4.74
C ASN A 110 4.23 -0.57 -5.95
N LYS A 111 3.86 -1.82 -6.20
CA LYS A 111 2.94 -2.17 -7.29
C LYS A 111 2.06 -3.36 -6.92
N ILE A 112 0.76 -3.20 -7.11
CA ILE A 112 -0.21 -4.27 -7.03
C ILE A 112 -0.14 -5.07 -8.33
N ILE A 113 0.36 -6.29 -8.26
CA ILE A 113 0.50 -7.21 -9.41
C ILE A 113 -0.83 -7.92 -9.66
N LYS A 114 -1.50 -8.31 -8.59
CA LYS A 114 -2.76 -9.02 -8.60
C LYS A 114 -3.59 -8.56 -7.41
N LEU A 115 -4.87 -8.36 -7.61
CA LEU A 115 -5.76 -7.93 -6.53
C LEU A 115 -6.70 -9.08 -6.11
N THR A 116 -7.61 -9.49 -6.97
CA THR A 116 -8.64 -10.51 -6.67
C THR A 116 -8.76 -11.59 -7.74
N GLU A 117 -7.93 -11.53 -8.76
CA GLU A 117 -7.98 -12.48 -9.87
C GLU A 117 -7.89 -13.94 -9.38
N GLY A 118 -8.87 -14.75 -9.77
CA GLY A 118 -8.95 -16.17 -9.40
C GLY A 118 -9.46 -16.43 -7.98
N SER A 119 -9.99 -15.41 -7.30
CA SER A 119 -10.76 -15.58 -6.08
C SER A 119 -12.24 -15.81 -6.38
N ILE A 120 -12.89 -16.61 -5.57
CA ILE A 120 -14.31 -16.90 -5.67
C ILE A 120 -15.03 -16.06 -4.60
N ASN A 121 -16.13 -15.45 -4.98
CA ASN A 121 -17.02 -14.78 -4.04
C ASN A 121 -17.65 -15.86 -3.13
N PRO A 122 -17.40 -15.85 -1.83
CA PRO A 122 -17.89 -16.89 -0.95
C PRO A 122 -19.42 -16.88 -0.79
N MET A 123 -20.10 -15.78 -1.15
CA MET A 123 -21.56 -15.68 -1.07
C MET A 123 -22.24 -16.21 -2.32
N THR A 124 -21.67 -15.98 -3.50
CA THR A 124 -22.33 -16.34 -4.77
C THR A 124 -21.70 -17.56 -5.45
N GLY A 125 -20.51 -17.98 -5.03
CA GLY A 125 -19.73 -19.04 -5.69
C GLY A 125 -19.12 -18.63 -7.02
N GLU A 126 -19.34 -17.38 -7.46
CA GLU A 126 -18.86 -16.88 -8.73
C GLU A 126 -17.46 -16.26 -8.64
N PRO A 127 -16.66 -16.28 -9.72
CA PRO A 127 -15.37 -15.60 -9.74
C PRO A 127 -15.52 -14.11 -9.49
N ILE A 128 -14.62 -13.55 -8.66
CA ILE A 128 -14.55 -12.11 -8.45
C ILE A 128 -13.86 -11.49 -9.66
N THR A 129 -14.61 -10.73 -10.44
CA THR A 129 -14.11 -10.02 -11.63
C THR A 129 -13.73 -8.57 -11.35
N LYS A 130 -14.00 -8.07 -10.13
CA LYS A 130 -13.73 -6.70 -9.76
C LYS A 130 -12.21 -6.48 -9.62
N ASP A 131 -11.68 -5.53 -10.36
CA ASP A 131 -10.24 -5.21 -10.46
C ASP A 131 -9.82 -3.97 -9.68
N ASN A 132 -10.79 -3.32 -8.98
CA ASN A 132 -10.53 -2.16 -8.14
C ASN A 132 -11.38 -2.20 -6.87
N TYR A 133 -10.83 -1.67 -5.79
CA TYR A 133 -11.51 -1.57 -4.49
C TYR A 133 -11.30 -0.18 -3.90
N ASP A 134 -12.40 0.41 -3.45
CA ASP A 134 -12.40 1.63 -2.67
C ASP A 134 -12.19 1.26 -1.19
N MET A 135 -11.10 1.72 -0.60
CA MET A 135 -10.76 1.44 0.80
C MET A 135 -11.39 2.44 1.75
N GLY A 136 -12.19 3.36 1.24
CA GLY A 136 -12.88 4.38 2.00
C GLY A 136 -12.22 5.76 1.91
N GLN A 137 -12.89 6.70 2.54
CA GLN A 137 -12.52 8.11 2.55
C GLN A 137 -11.43 8.38 3.59
N LEU A 138 -10.47 9.22 3.24
CA LEU A 138 -9.42 9.68 4.14
C LEU A 138 -9.95 10.82 5.03
N GLY A 139 -10.41 10.46 6.22
CA GLY A 139 -10.96 11.44 7.16
C GLY A 139 -12.15 12.21 6.56
N ASN A 140 -12.14 13.53 6.70
CA ASN A 140 -13.16 14.44 6.14
C ASN A 140 -12.78 14.99 4.76
N LEU A 141 -11.74 14.49 4.14
CA LEU A 141 -11.27 14.93 2.82
C LEU A 141 -12.04 14.21 1.72
N ASP A 142 -12.29 14.89 0.61
CA ASP A 142 -12.83 14.29 -0.62
C ASP A 142 -11.80 13.42 -1.35
N ALA A 143 -10.94 12.77 -0.56
CA ALA A 143 -9.90 11.89 -1.03
C ALA A 143 -10.16 10.46 -0.57
N ARG A 144 -9.91 9.51 -1.46
CA ARG A 144 -10.13 8.08 -1.23
C ARG A 144 -8.91 7.28 -1.61
N VAL A 145 -8.60 6.27 -0.83
CA VAL A 145 -7.61 5.27 -1.22
C VAL A 145 -8.30 4.23 -2.09
N LYS A 146 -7.76 4.00 -3.29
CA LYS A 146 -8.25 2.97 -4.19
C LYS A 146 -7.14 1.99 -4.53
N LEU A 147 -7.46 0.72 -4.42
CA LEU A 147 -6.59 -0.36 -4.85
C LEU A 147 -7.02 -0.81 -6.25
N TYR A 148 -6.07 -0.89 -7.18
CA TYR A 148 -6.29 -1.43 -8.52
C TYR A 148 -5.03 -2.12 -9.03
N LYS A 149 -5.20 -3.05 -9.93
CA LYS A 149 -4.08 -3.74 -10.56
C LYS A 149 -3.19 -2.76 -11.33
N GLY A 150 -1.92 -2.80 -11.04
CA GLY A 150 -0.92 -1.90 -11.63
C GLY A 150 -0.66 -0.61 -10.86
N GLY A 151 -1.55 -0.24 -9.92
CA GLY A 151 -1.38 0.87 -9.00
C GLY A 151 -0.56 0.51 -7.76
N SER A 152 -0.48 1.44 -6.83
CA SER A 152 0.16 1.29 -5.52
C SER A 152 -0.89 1.11 -4.42
N ILE A 153 -0.50 0.50 -3.30
CA ILE A 153 -1.35 0.42 -2.10
C ILE A 153 -1.68 1.82 -1.53
N GLY A 154 -0.79 2.80 -1.75
CA GLY A 154 -0.94 4.16 -1.25
C GLY A 154 -1.55 5.15 -2.25
N ASP A 155 -2.11 4.69 -3.37
CA ASP A 155 -2.67 5.60 -4.36
C ASP A 155 -3.93 6.30 -3.83
N VAL A 156 -3.89 7.62 -3.81
CA VAL A 156 -4.97 8.49 -3.34
C VAL A 156 -5.66 9.15 -4.52
N TYR A 157 -6.98 9.06 -4.54
CA TYR A 157 -7.84 9.66 -5.55
C TYR A 157 -8.69 10.74 -4.92
N ALA A 158 -8.66 11.94 -5.49
CA ALA A 158 -9.58 13.01 -5.13
C ALA A 158 -10.81 12.95 -6.03
N THR A 159 -11.99 13.20 -5.46
CA THR A 159 -13.25 13.29 -6.20
C THR A 159 -13.36 14.62 -6.95
N HIS A 160 -12.64 15.63 -6.49
CA HIS A 160 -12.61 16.95 -7.11
C HIS A 160 -11.23 17.25 -7.70
N ARG A 161 -11.23 17.76 -8.90
CA ARG A 161 -10.02 18.28 -9.54
C ARG A 161 -9.88 19.77 -9.19
N ILE A 162 -8.69 20.18 -8.80
CA ILE A 162 -8.36 21.59 -8.65
C ILE A 162 -8.61 22.27 -10.01
N LYS A 163 -9.57 23.21 -10.03
CA LYS A 163 -9.82 24.01 -11.23
C LYS A 163 -8.72 25.03 -11.40
N ARG A 164 -8.27 25.19 -12.65
CA ARG A 164 -7.28 26.18 -13.03
C ARG A 164 -7.83 26.99 -14.20
N ASP A 165 -7.54 28.29 -14.22
CA ASP A 165 -7.80 29.14 -15.37
C ASP A 165 -6.83 28.84 -16.54
N GLY A 166 -7.02 29.53 -17.67
CA GLY A 166 -6.16 29.39 -18.85
C GLY A 166 -4.70 29.77 -18.61
N ASN A 167 -4.40 30.47 -17.52
CA ASN A 167 -3.06 30.90 -17.10
C ASN A 167 -2.46 29.95 -16.02
N GLY A 168 -3.20 28.92 -15.61
CA GLY A 168 -2.77 27.96 -14.62
C GLY A 168 -3.04 28.33 -13.16
N ASN A 169 -3.69 29.47 -12.87
CA ASN A 169 -4.03 29.87 -11.52
C ASN A 169 -5.19 29.05 -10.97
N VAL A 170 -5.18 28.77 -9.68
CA VAL A 170 -6.23 28.03 -8.97
C VAL A 170 -7.36 28.99 -8.59
N PHE A 171 -8.61 28.59 -8.77
CA PHE A 171 -9.80 29.31 -8.36
C PHE A 171 -10.88 28.40 -7.83
#